data_90bcf67a61994fad5f3711608aef61bf
#
_entry.id   90bcf67a61994fad5f3711608aef61bf
#
_cell.length_a   1.000
_cell.length_b   1.000
_cell.length_c   1.000
_cell.angle_alpha   90.00
_cell.angle_beta   90.00
_cell.angle_gamma   90.00
#
_symmetry.space_group_name_H-M   'P 1'
#
loop_
_entity.id
_entity.type
_entity.pdbx_description
1 polymer ?
#
loop_
_entity_poly.entity_id
_entity_poly.type
_entity_poly.pdbx_seq_one_letter_code
_entity_poly.pdbx_strand_id
1 'polypeptide(L)'
;AGVEQGVNAVCMIGYHSRAQGRGILAHTINSFAFARVFFNAQELGEAGIYGALAGEFGAPVLMASGDNVFIDENRALFPHTVFVQTKQAHGQHSGTSLSPLQACSAIRSGVATALAQRPASQPLVLAGPIAVRIQTTTPAMADLFCQWPSLHRLQGNEVTFEAPTVEAAVRMVNCLSAMSAMLR
;
A
#
# COMPACT_ATOMS: atom_id res chain seq x y z
N ALA A 1 2.09 0.10 -12.99
CA ALA A 1 1.97 0.11 -14.46
C ALA A 1 1.03 -0.99 -14.91
N GLY A 2 0.20 -0.74 -15.93
CA GLY A 2 -0.73 -1.72 -16.52
C GLY A 2 -2.19 -1.55 -16.10
N VAL A 3 -2.49 -0.99 -14.93
CA VAL A 3 -3.89 -0.77 -14.48
C VAL A 3 -4.60 0.22 -15.38
N GLU A 4 -3.87 1.21 -15.90
CA GLU A 4 -4.32 2.23 -16.84
C GLU A 4 -4.73 1.67 -18.20
N GLN A 5 -4.42 0.42 -18.48
CA GLN A 5 -4.79 -0.27 -19.75
C GLN A 5 -6.17 -0.94 -19.68
N GLY A 6 -6.93 -0.72 -18.62
CA GLY A 6 -8.29 -1.23 -18.49
C GLY A 6 -8.37 -2.67 -17.98
N VAL A 7 -7.66 -2.99 -16.88
CA VAL A 7 -7.80 -4.30 -16.24
C VAL A 7 -9.14 -4.40 -15.49
N ASN A 8 -9.69 -5.60 -15.47
CA ASN A 8 -11.00 -5.84 -14.82
C ASN A 8 -10.92 -5.97 -13.30
N ALA A 9 -9.76 -6.27 -12.75
CA ALA A 9 -9.53 -6.45 -11.31
C ALA A 9 -8.04 -6.64 -11.00
N VAL A 10 -7.68 -6.59 -9.71
CA VAL A 10 -6.33 -6.77 -9.21
C VAL A 10 -6.29 -7.88 -8.16
N CYS A 11 -5.24 -8.70 -8.20
CA CYS A 11 -4.87 -9.62 -7.13
C CYS A 11 -3.51 -9.19 -6.55
N MET A 12 -3.46 -9.01 -5.24
CA MET A 12 -2.26 -8.61 -4.49
C MET A 12 -1.65 -9.83 -3.80
N ILE A 13 -0.47 -10.26 -4.24
CA ILE A 13 0.13 -11.51 -3.75
C ILE A 13 1.41 -11.22 -2.97
N GLY A 14 1.46 -11.68 -1.71
CA GLY A 14 2.64 -11.57 -0.87
C GLY A 14 2.90 -10.18 -0.31
N TYR A 15 1.86 -9.39 -0.11
CA TYR A 15 1.95 -8.04 0.44
C TYR A 15 2.32 -8.03 1.94
N HIS A 16 2.85 -6.91 2.39
CA HIS A 16 3.22 -6.66 3.78
C HIS A 16 2.26 -5.64 4.42
N SER A 17 2.20 -5.64 5.76
CA SER A 17 1.55 -4.58 6.51
C SER A 17 2.32 -3.26 6.37
N ARG A 18 1.65 -2.13 6.61
CA ARG A 18 2.25 -0.81 6.51
C ARG A 18 3.44 -0.65 7.45
N ALA A 19 4.28 0.33 7.15
CA ALA A 19 5.39 0.75 8.00
C ALA A 19 4.91 1.02 9.44
N GLN A 20 5.74 0.75 10.44
CA GLN A 20 5.44 0.79 11.87
C GLN A 20 4.41 -0.27 12.34
N GLY A 21 3.92 -1.13 11.44
CA GLY A 21 3.10 -2.28 11.78
C GLY A 21 3.91 -3.41 12.45
N ARG A 22 3.20 -4.36 13.08
CA ARG A 22 3.82 -5.53 13.74
C ARG A 22 3.89 -6.76 12.83
N GLY A 23 3.59 -6.60 11.54
CA GLY A 23 3.68 -7.68 10.56
C GLY A 23 5.11 -8.00 10.14
N ILE A 24 5.26 -9.12 9.45
CA ILE A 24 6.55 -9.57 8.93
C ILE A 24 7.04 -8.58 7.87
N LEU A 25 8.25 -8.03 8.08
CA LEU A 25 8.89 -7.06 7.20
C LEU A 25 7.99 -5.84 6.89
N ALA A 26 7.20 -5.39 7.86
CA ALA A 26 6.30 -4.26 7.74
C ALA A 26 7.02 -3.02 7.17
N HIS A 27 6.52 -2.49 6.06
CA HIS A 27 7.06 -1.31 5.39
C HIS A 27 6.02 -0.68 4.46
N THR A 28 6.30 0.53 3.99
CA THR A 28 5.48 1.20 2.96
C THR A 28 6.42 1.76 1.90
N ILE A 29 6.51 1.12 0.76
CA ILE A 29 7.28 1.47 -0.44
C ILE A 29 8.80 1.53 -0.18
N ASN A 30 9.23 2.32 0.79
CA ASN A 30 10.65 2.52 1.08
C ASN A 30 10.87 2.70 2.59
N SER A 31 11.29 1.64 3.27
CA SER A 31 11.55 1.62 4.70
C SER A 31 12.69 2.56 5.15
N PHE A 32 13.57 2.95 4.24
CA PHE A 32 14.62 3.92 4.51
C PHE A 32 14.08 5.36 4.58
N ALA A 33 13.03 5.68 3.79
CA ALA A 33 12.53 7.03 3.61
C ALA A 33 11.22 7.30 4.37
N PHE A 34 10.30 6.34 4.37
CA PHE A 34 8.92 6.55 4.81
C PHE A 34 8.63 5.80 6.10
N ALA A 35 8.40 6.54 7.18
CA ALA A 35 7.91 6.01 8.43
C ALA A 35 6.39 5.81 8.38
N ARG A 36 5.63 6.77 7.81
CA ARG A 36 4.16 6.67 7.65
C ARG A 36 3.72 7.45 6.42
N VAL A 37 2.71 6.94 5.72
CA VAL A 37 2.13 7.58 4.52
C VAL A 37 0.62 7.71 4.69
N PHE A 38 0.08 8.88 4.41
CA PHE A 38 -1.34 9.18 4.53
C PHE A 38 -1.87 9.76 3.23
N PHE A 39 -3.00 9.27 2.76
CA PHE A 39 -3.79 9.86 1.70
C PHE A 39 -5.15 10.30 2.29
N ASN A 40 -5.52 11.56 2.14
CA ASN A 40 -6.75 12.14 2.72
C ASN A 40 -6.91 11.81 4.22
N ALA A 41 -5.87 12.05 5.02
CA ALA A 41 -5.79 11.76 6.45
C ALA A 41 -5.82 10.26 6.84
N GLN A 42 -6.06 9.35 5.90
CA GLN A 42 -6.04 7.90 6.13
C GLN A 42 -4.62 7.36 5.99
N GLU A 43 -4.10 6.71 7.03
CA GLU A 43 -2.82 6.03 6.96
C GLU A 43 -2.94 4.76 6.11
N LEU A 44 -2.10 4.65 5.08
CA LEU A 44 -2.14 3.55 4.12
C LEU A 44 -0.80 2.82 4.04
N GLY A 45 -0.86 1.51 3.95
CA GLY A 45 0.22 0.68 3.43
C GLY A 45 0.13 0.56 1.90
N GLU A 46 1.03 -0.22 1.32
CA GLU A 46 1.08 -0.40 -0.14
C GLU A 46 -0.23 -0.93 -0.72
N ALA A 47 -0.91 -1.85 -0.04
CA ALA A 47 -2.19 -2.37 -0.51
C ALA A 47 -3.26 -1.27 -0.60
N GLY A 48 -3.33 -0.38 0.39
CA GLY A 48 -4.25 0.76 0.36
C GLY A 48 -3.90 1.73 -0.77
N ILE A 49 -2.62 2.09 -0.90
CA ILE A 49 -2.13 3.03 -1.93
C ILE A 49 -2.37 2.48 -3.34
N TYR A 50 -1.92 1.26 -3.62
CA TYR A 50 -2.07 0.65 -4.95
C TYR A 50 -3.49 0.15 -5.22
N GLY A 51 -4.25 -0.18 -4.17
CA GLY A 51 -5.67 -0.48 -4.28
C GLY A 51 -6.49 0.75 -4.66
N ALA A 52 -6.18 1.92 -4.09
CA ALA A 52 -6.78 3.18 -4.48
C ALA A 52 -6.37 3.59 -5.90
N LEU A 53 -5.12 3.37 -6.29
CA LEU A 53 -4.68 3.57 -7.68
C LEU A 53 -5.46 2.68 -8.66
N ALA A 54 -5.63 1.40 -8.34
CA ALA A 54 -6.44 0.50 -9.15
C ALA A 54 -7.91 0.94 -9.20
N GLY A 55 -8.43 1.41 -8.05
CA GLY A 55 -9.79 1.92 -7.92
C GLY A 55 -10.07 3.16 -8.75
N GLU A 56 -9.10 4.06 -8.90
CA GLU A 56 -9.19 5.24 -9.78
C GLU A 56 -9.42 4.83 -11.25
N PHE A 57 -8.87 3.69 -11.67
CA PHE A 57 -9.09 3.08 -12.99
C PHE A 57 -10.25 2.07 -13.02
N GLY A 58 -11.10 2.04 -11.98
CA GLY A 58 -12.28 1.19 -11.92
C GLY A 58 -11.99 -0.29 -11.60
N ALA A 59 -10.77 -0.66 -11.23
CA ALA A 59 -10.39 -2.02 -10.93
C ALA A 59 -10.45 -2.34 -9.43
N PRO A 60 -11.37 -3.22 -8.96
CA PRO A 60 -11.40 -3.64 -7.57
C PRO A 60 -10.25 -4.61 -7.23
N VAL A 61 -9.85 -4.63 -5.97
CA VAL A 61 -8.97 -5.67 -5.41
C VAL A 61 -9.83 -6.88 -5.07
N LEU A 62 -9.69 -7.96 -5.82
CA LEU A 62 -10.48 -9.18 -5.60
C LEU A 62 -9.87 -10.12 -4.57
N MET A 63 -8.55 -10.28 -4.59
CA MET A 63 -7.84 -11.15 -3.67
C MET A 63 -6.56 -10.49 -3.19
N ALA A 64 -6.23 -10.68 -1.92
CA ALA A 64 -4.95 -10.24 -1.37
C ALA A 64 -4.38 -11.31 -0.42
N SER A 65 -3.07 -11.50 -0.44
CA SER A 65 -2.40 -12.44 0.46
C SER A 65 -1.22 -11.80 1.18
N GLY A 66 -1.05 -12.20 2.43
CA GLY A 66 0.00 -11.70 3.31
C GLY A 66 0.00 -12.42 4.65
N ASP A 67 0.49 -11.75 5.69
CA ASP A 67 0.37 -12.22 7.06
C ASP A 67 -0.95 -11.74 7.72
N ASN A 68 -1.20 -12.20 8.94
CA ASN A 68 -2.40 -11.82 9.70
C ASN A 68 -2.50 -10.32 9.95
N VAL A 69 -1.38 -9.61 10.21
CA VAL A 69 -1.38 -8.16 10.47
C VAL A 69 -1.75 -7.38 9.21
N PHE A 70 -1.19 -7.77 8.06
CA PHE A 70 -1.57 -7.24 6.76
C PHE A 70 -3.08 -7.39 6.49
N ILE A 71 -3.63 -8.57 6.77
CA ILE A 71 -5.05 -8.85 6.54
C ILE A 71 -5.92 -7.97 7.45
N ASP A 72 -5.60 -7.90 8.73
CA ASP A 72 -6.40 -7.15 9.71
C ASP A 72 -6.44 -5.65 9.38
N GLU A 73 -5.31 -5.06 8.95
CA GLU A 73 -5.26 -3.64 8.61
C GLU A 73 -6.03 -3.29 7.31
N ASN A 74 -6.15 -4.23 6.38
CA ASN A 74 -6.75 -3.98 5.07
C ASN A 74 -8.21 -4.45 4.94
N ARG A 75 -8.72 -5.21 5.89
CA ARG A 75 -10.07 -5.77 5.85
C ARG A 75 -11.15 -4.70 5.75
N ALA A 76 -10.99 -3.57 6.43
CA ALA A 76 -11.96 -2.48 6.38
C ALA A 76 -11.89 -1.69 5.06
N LEU A 77 -10.70 -1.60 4.45
CA LEU A 77 -10.50 -0.94 3.14
C LEU A 77 -11.12 -1.74 1.99
N PHE A 78 -11.08 -3.06 2.10
CA PHE A 78 -11.48 -3.99 1.05
C PHE A 78 -12.48 -5.03 1.59
N PRO A 79 -13.73 -4.64 1.91
CA PRO A 79 -14.68 -5.51 2.62
C PRO A 79 -15.11 -6.74 1.81
N HIS A 80 -14.98 -6.70 0.49
CA HIS A 80 -15.35 -7.81 -0.41
C HIS A 80 -14.13 -8.56 -0.99
N THR A 81 -12.93 -8.23 -0.54
CA THR A 81 -11.69 -8.90 -0.97
C THR A 81 -11.54 -10.25 -0.25
N VAL A 82 -11.20 -11.28 -0.99
CA VAL A 82 -10.82 -12.58 -0.43
C VAL A 82 -9.39 -12.48 0.10
N PHE A 83 -9.21 -12.51 1.41
CA PHE A 83 -7.90 -12.51 2.04
C PHE A 83 -7.40 -13.93 2.26
N VAL A 84 -6.14 -14.18 1.84
CA VAL A 84 -5.45 -15.46 2.00
C VAL A 84 -4.26 -15.27 2.94
N GLN A 85 -4.38 -15.79 4.15
CA GLN A 85 -3.26 -15.78 5.09
C GLN A 85 -2.25 -16.85 4.73
N THR A 86 -1.04 -16.44 4.35
CA THR A 86 0.06 -17.33 4.04
C THR A 86 1.12 -17.39 5.13
N LYS A 87 1.09 -16.42 6.05
CA LYS A 87 2.05 -16.28 7.16
C LYS A 87 1.34 -15.85 8.44
N GLN A 88 1.89 -16.24 9.57
CA GLN A 88 1.53 -15.75 10.89
C GLN A 88 2.71 -14.95 11.44
N ALA A 89 2.52 -13.65 11.62
CA ALA A 89 3.54 -12.78 12.19
C ALA A 89 3.65 -13.00 13.71
N HIS A 90 4.88 -13.14 14.19
CA HIS A 90 5.25 -13.11 15.61
C HIS A 90 6.06 -11.85 15.95
N GLY A 91 6.59 -11.17 14.93
CA GLY A 91 7.34 -9.92 14.99
C GLY A 91 7.84 -9.55 13.61
N GLN A 92 8.50 -8.40 13.49
CA GLN A 92 8.96 -7.87 12.19
C GLN A 92 9.91 -8.82 11.43
N HIS A 93 10.71 -9.60 12.13
CA HIS A 93 11.67 -10.53 11.55
C HIS A 93 11.40 -11.99 11.91
N SER A 94 10.21 -12.29 12.41
CA SER A 94 9.87 -13.65 12.84
C SER A 94 8.41 -13.98 12.56
N GLY A 95 8.15 -15.20 12.14
CA GLY A 95 6.82 -15.70 11.88
C GLY A 95 6.82 -17.16 11.44
N THR A 96 5.63 -17.72 11.31
CA THR A 96 5.38 -19.04 10.75
C THR A 96 4.78 -18.89 9.36
N SER A 97 5.31 -19.61 8.38
CA SER A 97 4.78 -19.61 7.00
C SER A 97 4.18 -20.95 6.65
N LEU A 98 3.17 -20.93 5.78
CA LEU A 98 2.80 -22.14 5.03
C LEU A 98 3.98 -22.58 4.18
N SER A 99 4.07 -23.88 3.87
CA SER A 99 5.00 -24.34 2.86
C SER A 99 4.69 -23.71 1.50
N PRO A 100 5.65 -23.54 0.58
CA PRO A 100 5.39 -22.96 -0.74
C PRO A 100 4.25 -23.64 -1.48
N LEU A 101 4.15 -24.95 -1.42
CA LEU A 101 3.09 -25.72 -2.07
C LEU A 101 1.71 -25.39 -1.47
N GLN A 102 1.62 -25.33 -0.13
CA GLN A 102 0.37 -24.96 0.55
C GLN A 102 -0.03 -23.52 0.28
N ALA A 103 0.93 -22.59 0.30
CA ALA A 103 0.66 -21.18 -0.01
C ALA A 103 0.16 -20.99 -1.46
N CYS A 104 0.80 -21.62 -2.44
CA CYS A 104 0.34 -21.59 -3.84
C CYS A 104 -1.06 -22.19 -4.00
N SER A 105 -1.35 -23.31 -3.32
CA SER A 105 -2.68 -23.92 -3.36
C SER A 105 -3.75 -23.01 -2.75
N ALA A 106 -3.46 -22.41 -1.58
CA ALA A 106 -4.38 -21.48 -0.91
C ALA A 106 -4.65 -20.23 -1.76
N ILE A 107 -3.59 -19.63 -2.36
CA ILE A 107 -3.73 -18.46 -3.26
C ILE A 107 -4.57 -18.84 -4.48
N ARG A 108 -4.32 -19.98 -5.12
CA ARG A 108 -5.12 -20.46 -6.28
C ARG A 108 -6.59 -20.59 -5.92
N SER A 109 -6.90 -21.22 -4.79
CA SER A 109 -8.27 -21.37 -4.29
C SER A 109 -8.90 -20.00 -3.95
N GLY A 110 -8.13 -19.10 -3.34
CA GLY A 110 -8.56 -17.74 -3.03
C GLY A 110 -8.93 -16.94 -4.28
N VAL A 111 -8.10 -17.02 -5.34
CA VAL A 111 -8.41 -16.38 -6.62
C VAL A 111 -9.69 -16.96 -7.25
N ALA A 112 -9.87 -18.28 -7.25
CA ALA A 112 -11.08 -18.90 -7.78
C ALA A 112 -12.34 -18.44 -7.02
N THR A 113 -12.27 -18.39 -5.69
CA THR A 113 -13.36 -17.86 -4.85
C THR A 113 -13.63 -16.38 -5.15
N ALA A 114 -12.58 -15.55 -5.24
CA ALA A 114 -12.69 -14.13 -5.52
C ALA A 114 -13.33 -13.84 -6.89
N LEU A 115 -13.01 -14.62 -7.90
CA LEU A 115 -13.61 -14.51 -9.23
C LEU A 115 -15.10 -14.85 -9.22
N ALA A 116 -15.50 -15.86 -8.45
CA ALA A 116 -16.92 -16.21 -8.30
C ALA A 116 -17.72 -15.13 -7.55
N GLN A 117 -17.08 -14.40 -6.63
CA GLN A 117 -17.67 -13.30 -5.85
C GLN A 117 -17.52 -11.92 -6.50
N ARG A 118 -16.84 -11.80 -7.65
CA ARG A 118 -16.51 -10.54 -8.33
C ARG A 118 -17.67 -9.55 -8.44
N PRO A 119 -18.90 -9.93 -8.74
CA PRO A 119 -20.02 -8.97 -8.86
C PRO A 119 -20.26 -8.10 -7.61
N ALA A 120 -19.86 -8.57 -6.42
CA ALA A 120 -19.99 -7.82 -5.17
C ALA A 120 -18.81 -6.87 -4.89
N SER A 121 -17.67 -7.04 -5.58
CA SER A 121 -16.46 -6.28 -5.31
C SER A 121 -16.55 -4.87 -5.90
N GLN A 122 -16.21 -3.86 -5.08
CA GLN A 122 -16.20 -2.45 -5.48
C GLN A 122 -14.76 -1.90 -5.47
N PRO A 123 -14.41 -1.02 -6.41
CA PRO A 123 -13.14 -0.32 -6.38
C PRO A 123 -13.00 0.56 -5.12
N LEU A 124 -11.79 0.65 -4.55
CA LEU A 124 -11.47 1.64 -3.53
C LEU A 124 -11.24 3.00 -4.19
N VAL A 125 -12.19 3.89 -4.08
CA VAL A 125 -12.11 5.24 -4.68
C VAL A 125 -11.86 6.27 -3.58
N LEU A 126 -10.77 7.02 -3.70
CA LEU A 126 -10.51 8.19 -2.87
C LEU A 126 -10.97 9.45 -3.59
N ALA A 127 -11.68 10.32 -2.87
CA ALA A 127 -12.10 11.60 -3.42
C ALA A 127 -10.88 12.52 -3.65
N GLY A 128 -10.75 13.08 -4.86
CA GLY A 128 -9.74 14.07 -5.15
C GLY A 128 -10.18 15.50 -4.77
N PRO A 129 -9.25 16.45 -4.64
CA PRO A 129 -7.79 16.27 -4.71
C PRO A 129 -7.27 15.44 -3.53
N ILE A 130 -6.14 14.76 -3.74
CA ILE A 130 -5.53 13.88 -2.74
C ILE A 130 -4.55 14.68 -1.90
N ALA A 131 -4.87 14.90 -0.64
CA ALA A 131 -3.95 15.46 0.34
C ALA A 131 -3.00 14.35 0.83
N VAL A 132 -1.74 14.43 0.46
CA VAL A 132 -0.71 13.47 0.87
C VAL A 132 0.10 14.03 2.02
N ARG A 133 0.24 13.25 3.10
CA ARG A 133 1.14 13.53 4.21
C ARG A 133 2.09 12.36 4.40
N ILE A 134 3.37 12.65 4.52
CA ILE A 134 4.42 11.64 4.72
C ILE A 134 5.19 12.01 5.99
N GLN A 135 5.25 11.08 6.93
CA GLN A 135 6.22 11.10 8.00
C GLN A 135 7.47 10.38 7.49
N THR A 136 8.56 11.12 7.38
CA THR A 136 9.85 10.59 6.98
C THR A 136 10.57 9.93 8.17
N THR A 137 11.56 9.10 7.88
CA THR A 137 12.34 8.43 8.93
C THR A 137 13.28 9.40 9.68
N THR A 138 13.71 10.49 9.03
CA THR A 138 14.59 11.50 9.62
C THR A 138 14.22 12.91 9.16
N PRO A 139 14.55 13.97 9.93
CA PRO A 139 14.40 15.35 9.47
C PRO A 139 15.19 15.66 8.19
N ALA A 140 16.40 15.08 8.02
CA ALA A 140 17.20 15.26 6.82
C ALA A 140 16.48 14.75 5.55
N MET A 141 15.72 13.68 5.67
CA MET A 141 14.89 13.17 4.57
C MET A 141 13.78 14.17 4.19
N ALA A 142 13.17 14.79 5.19
CA ALA A 142 12.17 15.83 4.94
C ALA A 142 12.80 17.11 4.34
N ASP A 143 14.03 17.47 4.75
CA ASP A 143 14.78 18.58 4.12
C ASP A 143 15.03 18.29 2.64
N LEU A 144 15.46 17.08 2.31
CA LEU A 144 15.67 16.65 0.93
C LEU A 144 14.38 16.73 0.12
N PHE A 145 13.28 16.22 0.64
CA PHE A 145 12.00 16.20 -0.09
C PHE A 145 11.44 17.60 -0.32
N CYS A 146 11.64 18.53 0.63
CA CYS A 146 11.24 19.93 0.49
C CYS A 146 12.09 20.72 -0.53
N GLN A 147 13.12 20.13 -1.14
CA GLN A 147 13.74 20.70 -2.34
C GLN A 147 12.79 20.64 -3.55
N TRP A 148 11.79 19.78 -3.53
CA TRP A 148 10.75 19.75 -4.55
C TRP A 148 9.72 20.86 -4.28
N PRO A 149 9.48 21.80 -5.23
CA PRO A 149 8.73 23.04 -4.96
C PRO A 149 7.29 22.86 -4.48
N SER A 150 6.64 21.73 -4.82
CA SER A 150 5.26 21.45 -4.41
C SER A 150 5.15 20.78 -3.05
N LEU A 151 6.26 20.45 -2.38
CA LEU A 151 6.24 19.85 -1.04
C LEU A 151 6.45 20.91 0.03
N HIS A 152 5.67 20.80 1.10
CA HIS A 152 5.73 21.71 2.23
C HIS A 152 6.04 20.96 3.52
N ARG A 153 6.92 21.51 4.34
CA ARG A 153 7.21 21.00 5.68
C ARG A 153 6.03 21.30 6.60
N LEU A 154 5.51 20.28 7.28
CA LEU A 154 4.52 20.47 8.35
C LEU A 154 5.19 20.61 9.72
N GLN A 155 6.12 19.72 10.02
CA GLN A 155 6.91 19.72 11.26
C GLN A 155 8.20 18.89 11.05
N GLY A 156 9.00 18.71 12.08
CA GLY A 156 10.35 18.14 12.05
C GLY A 156 10.66 17.11 10.97
N ASN A 157 9.88 16.06 10.88
CA ASN A 157 10.05 14.99 9.88
C ASN A 157 8.75 14.70 9.10
N GLU A 158 7.82 15.65 9.04
CA GLU A 158 6.59 15.50 8.24
C GLU A 158 6.55 16.50 7.09
N VAL A 159 6.19 16.00 5.91
CA VAL A 159 5.98 16.77 4.70
C VAL A 159 4.61 16.51 4.11
N THR A 160 4.07 17.46 3.37
CA THR A 160 2.77 17.35 2.70
C THR A 160 2.82 17.92 1.30
N PHE A 161 1.94 17.40 0.45
CA PHE A 161 1.63 17.97 -0.85
C PHE A 161 0.19 17.58 -1.24
N GLU A 162 -0.34 18.26 -2.23
CA GLU A 162 -1.63 17.93 -2.83
C GLU A 162 -1.41 17.42 -4.26
N ALA A 163 -2.15 16.41 -4.65
CA ALA A 163 -2.14 15.84 -5.98
C ALA A 163 -3.56 15.78 -6.57
N PRO A 164 -3.76 16.06 -7.87
CA PRO A 164 -5.08 16.05 -8.46
C PRO A 164 -5.73 14.66 -8.48
N THR A 165 -4.94 13.61 -8.54
CA THR A 165 -5.37 12.21 -8.66
C THR A 165 -4.52 11.29 -7.80
N VAL A 166 -4.99 10.07 -7.54
CA VAL A 166 -4.20 9.02 -6.86
C VAL A 166 -2.98 8.67 -7.70
N GLU A 167 -3.12 8.59 -9.02
CA GLU A 167 -1.98 8.32 -9.91
C GLU A 167 -0.88 9.38 -9.75
N ALA A 168 -1.23 10.67 -9.74
CA ALA A 168 -0.27 11.75 -9.54
C ALA A 168 0.41 11.66 -8.16
N ALA A 169 -0.36 11.35 -7.11
CA ALA A 169 0.16 11.13 -5.76
C ALA A 169 1.17 9.98 -5.72
N VAL A 170 0.83 8.83 -6.31
CA VAL A 170 1.71 7.64 -6.37
C VAL A 170 2.99 7.94 -7.14
N ARG A 171 2.90 8.64 -8.27
CA ARG A 171 4.08 9.06 -9.05
C ARG A 171 5.03 9.93 -8.22
N MET A 172 4.49 10.90 -7.48
CA MET A 172 5.27 11.75 -6.59
C MET A 172 5.94 10.93 -5.47
N VAL A 173 5.20 10.06 -4.78
CA VAL A 173 5.77 9.19 -3.73
C VAL A 173 6.90 8.32 -4.27
N ASN A 174 6.76 7.78 -5.48
CA ASN A 174 7.82 7.01 -6.14
C ASN A 174 9.07 7.87 -6.46
N CYS A 175 8.87 9.11 -6.90
CA CYS A 175 9.99 10.06 -7.11
C CYS A 175 10.71 10.36 -5.78
N LEU A 176 9.98 10.61 -4.70
CA LEU A 176 10.56 10.83 -3.37
C LEU A 176 11.32 9.60 -2.87
N SER A 177 10.79 8.41 -3.11
CA SER A 177 11.50 7.16 -2.81
C SER A 177 12.84 7.08 -3.56
N ALA A 178 12.88 7.44 -4.84
CA ALA A 178 14.12 7.48 -5.62
C ALA A 178 15.08 8.56 -5.12
N MET A 179 14.59 9.78 -4.82
CA MET A 179 15.40 10.88 -4.26
C MET A 179 16.08 10.48 -2.96
N SER A 180 15.44 9.68 -2.13
CA SER A 180 15.99 9.26 -0.83
C SER A 180 17.35 8.58 -0.93
N ALA A 181 17.67 7.99 -2.08
CA ALA A 181 18.98 7.37 -2.33
C ALA A 181 20.17 8.34 -2.19
N MET A 182 19.92 9.66 -2.29
CA MET A 182 20.95 10.69 -2.10
C MET A 182 21.46 10.80 -0.65
N LEU A 183 20.72 10.20 0.31
CA LEU A 183 21.08 10.19 1.73
C LEU A 183 21.58 8.83 2.25
N ARG A 184 21.83 7.87 1.35
CA ARG A 184 22.39 6.55 1.67
C ARG A 184 23.90 6.52 1.73
#